data_014ab16120c37c719b547ddc03b38c21
#
_entry.id   014ab16120c37c719b547ddc03b38c21
#
_cell.length_a   1.000
_cell.length_b   1.000
_cell.length_c   1.000
_cell.angle_alpha   90.00
_cell.angle_beta   90.00
_cell.angle_gamma   90.00
#
_symmetry.space_group_name_H-M   'P 1'
#
loop_
_entity.id
_entity.type
_entity.pdbx_description
1 polymer ?
#
loop_
_entity_poly.entity_id
_entity_poly.type
_entity_poly.pdbx_seq_one_letter_code
_entity_poly.pdbx_strand_id
1 'polypeptide(L)'
;MKVFVGLFNAECNANMPVKSDLSTFDLAFGDQAVEKLYIKEIFDQAGAEILSAVYANAGATGIVEKDAFEAIENSFLTAIRKHLHELDGIYLHLHGASYVEEIGSGDHHLLKAIRALTGPYLPIAVSCDPHGNLTREYVEAIQILRSFRQSPHTDSVDTYRKVSGMLCQFIQNRQSIHAVYRKLPLILGGEQSVSADEPVLSINRYLDELEQDPRILSASWHVGYLRHDCPEAGCGIVVVPQTEADQAYAETVADQLAEYVWQRRHEFHYTGLTAEPEAALRMALDFDGKPVVITDSGDNMTSGAAGWNTSILRQCLALPDLKKTFLFAPIVDPQAFARLKEQAVGQTVAIELGTGRDALSESVSLNVTLRQFNQICKFTNGVYEREMTECALVHIEGTPVDVLISNLSYAVINKHQLEHLGLDWRQYDVTVLKQGYIFPDFKAEAQFYVMSLTDGATPQDTKHIPFKLIQRPMYPIDEI
;
A
#
# COMPACT_ATOMS: atom_id res chain seq x y z
N MET A 1 -22.49 8.16 24.03
CA MET A 1 -21.73 6.97 23.60
C MET A 1 -20.28 7.21 23.91
N LYS A 2 -19.57 6.20 24.37
CA LYS A 2 -18.14 6.26 24.71
C LYS A 2 -17.38 5.23 23.88
N VAL A 3 -16.37 5.67 23.14
CA VAL A 3 -15.67 4.81 22.17
C VAL A 3 -14.16 4.84 22.37
N PHE A 4 -13.52 3.73 22.00
CA PHE A 4 -12.08 3.67 21.71
C PHE A 4 -11.89 3.76 20.20
N VAL A 5 -10.84 4.45 19.76
CA VAL A 5 -10.45 4.50 18.35
C VAL A 5 -9.00 4.10 18.19
N GLY A 6 -8.67 3.37 17.12
CA GLY A 6 -7.30 2.92 16.88
C GLY A 6 -6.98 2.68 15.42
N LEU A 7 -5.69 2.82 15.09
CA LEU A 7 -5.13 2.44 13.80
C LEU A 7 -3.87 1.60 14.04
N PHE A 8 -3.83 0.42 13.43
CA PHE A 8 -2.63 -0.36 13.21
C PHE A 8 -2.50 -0.62 11.71
N ASN A 9 -1.51 0.00 11.10
CA ASN A 9 -1.29 -0.06 9.65
C ASN A 9 0.15 -0.47 9.35
N ALA A 10 0.31 -1.66 8.79
CA ALA A 10 1.56 -2.19 8.28
C ALA A 10 1.26 -3.11 7.09
N GLU A 11 1.69 -2.72 5.91
CA GLU A 11 1.64 -3.54 4.70
C GLU A 11 2.99 -4.22 4.52
N CYS A 12 3.10 -5.47 5.00
CA CYS A 12 4.38 -6.13 5.19
C CYS A 12 4.83 -6.91 3.95
N ASN A 13 5.94 -6.48 3.36
CA ASN A 13 6.61 -7.18 2.28
C ASN A 13 7.74 -8.07 2.84
N ALA A 14 7.54 -9.39 2.80
CA ALA A 14 8.53 -10.38 3.31
C ALA A 14 9.78 -10.52 2.42
N ASN A 15 9.77 -9.96 1.21
CA ASN A 15 10.95 -9.94 0.35
C ASN A 15 11.92 -8.79 0.71
N MET A 16 11.51 -7.90 1.61
CA MET A 16 12.38 -6.85 2.11
C MET A 16 13.44 -7.42 3.05
N PRO A 17 14.73 -7.11 2.84
CA PRO A 17 15.81 -7.60 3.72
C PRO A 17 15.87 -6.89 5.07
N VAL A 18 15.15 -5.77 5.22
CA VAL A 18 15.12 -4.97 6.45
C VAL A 18 13.77 -5.16 7.13
N LYS A 19 13.81 -5.54 8.41
CA LYS A 19 12.63 -5.63 9.26
C LYS A 19 12.25 -4.24 9.79
N SER A 20 11.03 -4.12 10.24
CA SER A 20 10.46 -2.90 10.78
C SER A 20 10.45 -2.96 12.29
N ASP A 21 11.24 -2.11 12.92
CA ASP A 21 11.27 -1.89 14.35
C ASP A 21 10.24 -0.82 14.77
N LEU A 22 10.20 -0.49 16.06
CA LEU A 22 9.27 0.51 16.58
C LEU A 22 9.50 1.91 16.00
N SER A 23 10.72 2.25 15.60
CA SER A 23 11.06 3.55 15.01
C SER A 23 10.53 3.73 13.58
N THR A 24 10.16 2.63 12.93
CA THR A 24 9.52 2.64 11.61
C THR A 24 8.08 3.15 11.68
N PHE A 25 7.44 3.06 12.85
CA PHE A 25 6.06 3.47 13.03
C PHE A 25 5.94 4.94 13.41
N ASP A 26 5.08 5.67 12.69
CA ASP A 26 4.53 6.92 13.17
C ASP A 26 3.53 6.61 14.29
N LEU A 27 3.93 6.93 15.53
CA LEU A 27 3.14 6.63 16.72
C LEU A 27 2.49 7.90 17.27
N ALA A 28 1.18 7.82 17.57
CA ALA A 28 0.46 8.89 18.24
C ALA A 28 -0.58 8.32 19.22
N PHE A 29 -0.92 9.11 20.24
CA PHE A 29 -1.84 8.74 21.30
C PHE A 29 -2.83 9.86 21.61
N GLY A 30 -4.02 9.50 22.14
CA GLY A 30 -5.04 10.48 22.54
C GLY A 30 -5.42 11.42 21.39
N ASP A 31 -5.49 12.71 21.65
CA ASP A 31 -5.97 13.72 20.69
C ASP A 31 -5.13 13.73 19.39
N GLN A 32 -3.83 13.53 19.48
CA GLN A 32 -2.96 13.46 18.30
C GLN A 32 -3.29 12.27 17.40
N ALA A 33 -3.63 11.11 17.99
CA ALA A 33 -4.08 9.95 17.23
C ALA A 33 -5.42 10.20 16.53
N VAL A 34 -6.35 10.87 17.23
CA VAL A 34 -7.67 11.22 16.68
C VAL A 34 -7.54 12.21 15.51
N GLU A 35 -6.66 13.20 15.63
CA GLU A 35 -6.39 14.17 14.54
C GLU A 35 -5.89 13.47 13.29
N LYS A 36 -4.97 12.50 13.43
CA LYS A 36 -4.40 11.74 12.30
C LYS A 36 -5.43 10.82 11.60
N LEU A 37 -6.50 10.45 12.29
CA LEU A 37 -7.57 9.61 11.73
C LEU A 37 -8.65 10.41 10.99
N TYR A 38 -8.71 11.73 11.15
CA TYR A 38 -9.71 12.62 10.52
C TYR A 38 -11.18 12.25 10.80
N ILE A 39 -11.46 11.60 11.94
CA ILE A 39 -12.80 11.06 12.30
C ILE A 39 -13.48 11.80 13.44
N LYS A 40 -12.80 12.72 14.10
CA LYS A 40 -13.33 13.42 15.29
C LYS A 40 -14.71 14.04 15.06
N GLU A 41 -14.85 14.73 13.92
CA GLU A 41 -16.10 15.39 13.56
C GLU A 41 -17.30 14.44 13.51
N ILE A 42 -17.10 13.20 13.04
CA ILE A 42 -18.17 12.19 12.94
C ILE A 42 -18.65 11.77 14.33
N PHE A 43 -17.74 11.55 15.27
CA PHE A 43 -18.08 11.21 16.66
C PHE A 43 -18.72 12.40 17.38
N ASP A 44 -18.22 13.62 17.19
CA ASP A 44 -18.81 14.85 17.77
C ASP A 44 -20.25 15.05 17.29
N GLN A 45 -20.53 14.91 15.99
CA GLN A 45 -21.88 15.01 15.42
C GLN A 45 -22.84 13.93 15.96
N ALA A 46 -22.34 12.74 16.25
CA ALA A 46 -23.11 11.66 16.84
C ALA A 46 -23.28 11.77 18.36
N GLY A 47 -22.67 12.77 19.01
CA GLY A 47 -22.63 12.92 20.45
C GLY A 47 -21.85 11.80 21.16
N ALA A 48 -20.81 11.29 20.52
CA ALA A 48 -19.94 10.26 21.06
C ALA A 48 -18.64 10.86 21.59
N GLU A 49 -18.21 10.40 22.76
CA GLU A 49 -16.96 10.76 23.42
C GLU A 49 -15.89 9.72 23.06
N ILE A 50 -14.74 10.16 22.54
CA ILE A 50 -13.57 9.32 22.34
C ILE A 50 -12.78 9.29 23.65
N LEU A 51 -12.79 8.15 24.37
CA LEU A 51 -12.13 8.01 25.66
C LEU A 51 -10.64 7.81 25.56
N SER A 52 -10.18 7.17 24.49
CA SER A 52 -8.76 6.92 24.23
C SER A 52 -8.53 6.59 22.77
N ALA A 53 -7.32 6.87 22.30
CA ALA A 53 -6.91 6.57 20.93
C ALA A 53 -5.45 6.12 20.85
N VAL A 54 -5.18 5.20 19.91
CA VAL A 54 -3.83 4.72 19.55
C VAL A 54 -3.69 4.72 18.04
N TYR A 55 -2.59 5.29 17.55
CA TYR A 55 -2.26 5.33 16.13
C TYR A 55 -0.84 4.76 15.97
N ALA A 56 -0.70 3.73 15.15
CA ALA A 56 0.57 3.09 14.82
C ALA A 56 0.61 2.80 13.30
N ASN A 57 1.33 3.61 12.55
CA ASN A 57 1.35 3.55 11.09
C ASN A 57 2.78 3.41 10.56
N ALA A 58 3.08 2.27 9.93
CA ALA A 58 4.32 2.04 9.20
C ALA A 58 4.14 2.17 7.67
N GLY A 59 2.90 2.14 7.17
CA GLY A 59 2.63 2.07 5.73
C GLY A 59 3.15 0.76 5.12
N ALA A 60 3.60 0.84 3.85
CA ALA A 60 4.25 -0.28 3.18
C ALA A 60 5.68 -0.45 3.72
N THR A 61 6.01 -1.65 4.24
CA THR A 61 7.21 -1.88 5.03
C THR A 61 7.68 -3.34 4.99
N GLY A 62 8.78 -3.68 5.67
CA GLY A 62 9.24 -5.06 5.87
C GLY A 62 8.43 -5.80 6.95
N ILE A 63 8.83 -7.03 7.23
CA ILE A 63 8.27 -7.82 8.35
C ILE A 63 8.47 -7.04 9.66
N VAL A 64 7.43 -6.93 10.47
CA VAL A 64 7.49 -6.24 11.76
C VAL A 64 8.22 -7.11 12.78
N GLU A 65 9.17 -6.54 13.50
CA GLU A 65 9.82 -7.21 14.62
C GLU A 65 8.81 -7.50 15.73
N LYS A 66 8.95 -8.67 16.36
CA LYS A 66 8.03 -9.10 17.43
C LYS A 66 7.93 -8.11 18.57
N ASP A 67 9.08 -7.62 19.07
CA ASP A 67 9.13 -6.70 20.20
C ASP A 67 8.45 -5.36 19.87
N ALA A 68 8.58 -4.89 18.63
CA ALA A 68 7.90 -3.67 18.14
C ALA A 68 6.38 -3.86 18.13
N PHE A 69 5.91 -4.99 17.60
CA PHE A 69 4.49 -5.33 17.59
C PHE A 69 3.92 -5.47 19.00
N GLU A 70 4.60 -6.20 19.91
CA GLU A 70 4.16 -6.38 21.29
C GLU A 70 4.06 -5.05 22.06
N ALA A 71 4.95 -4.08 21.78
CA ALA A 71 4.85 -2.74 22.35
C ALA A 71 3.60 -1.99 21.86
N ILE A 72 3.29 -2.11 20.56
CA ILE A 72 2.10 -1.52 19.95
C ILE A 72 0.83 -2.19 20.51
N GLU A 73 0.76 -3.52 20.50
CA GLU A 73 -0.35 -4.30 21.07
C GLU A 73 -0.62 -3.92 22.52
N ASN A 74 0.42 -3.87 23.35
CA ASN A 74 0.32 -3.46 24.74
C ASN A 74 -0.26 -2.04 24.90
N SER A 75 0.05 -1.12 23.97
CA SER A 75 -0.52 0.22 23.97
C SER A 75 -2.03 0.19 23.73
N PHE A 76 -2.51 -0.60 22.73
CA PHE A 76 -3.94 -0.81 22.47
C PHE A 76 -4.65 -1.44 23.68
N LEU A 77 -4.13 -2.56 24.17
CA LEU A 77 -4.76 -3.29 25.29
C LEU A 77 -4.79 -2.48 26.57
N THR A 78 -3.75 -1.71 26.87
CA THR A 78 -3.71 -0.82 28.04
C THR A 78 -4.73 0.30 27.94
N ALA A 79 -4.83 0.94 26.77
CA ALA A 79 -5.79 2.01 26.52
C ALA A 79 -7.24 1.51 26.61
N ILE A 80 -7.55 0.34 26.04
CA ILE A 80 -8.87 -0.28 26.11
C ILE A 80 -9.19 -0.71 27.56
N ARG A 81 -8.27 -1.37 28.26
CA ARG A 81 -8.45 -1.86 29.64
C ARG A 81 -8.77 -0.75 30.61
N LYS A 82 -8.17 0.40 30.46
CA LYS A 82 -8.39 1.58 31.30
C LYS A 82 -9.87 2.03 31.30
N HIS A 83 -10.56 1.86 30.19
CA HIS A 83 -11.93 2.34 29.96
C HIS A 83 -12.94 1.21 29.71
N LEU A 84 -12.54 -0.06 29.91
CA LEU A 84 -13.31 -1.24 29.49
C LEU A 84 -14.77 -1.22 29.97
N HIS A 85 -15.03 -0.76 31.20
CA HIS A 85 -16.38 -0.72 31.79
C HIS A 85 -17.25 0.44 31.30
N GLU A 86 -16.67 1.34 30.53
CA GLU A 86 -17.36 2.54 30.02
C GLU A 86 -17.59 2.47 28.51
N LEU A 87 -16.86 1.61 27.80
CA LEU A 87 -16.89 1.54 26.35
C LEU A 87 -18.22 1.00 25.82
N ASP A 88 -18.82 1.73 24.89
CA ASP A 88 -19.98 1.33 24.10
C ASP A 88 -19.57 0.67 22.77
N GLY A 89 -18.35 0.95 22.26
CA GLY A 89 -17.84 0.38 21.02
C GLY A 89 -16.38 0.73 20.74
N ILE A 90 -15.82 0.06 19.73
CA ILE A 90 -14.46 0.22 19.27
C ILE A 90 -14.46 0.46 17.76
N TYR A 91 -13.78 1.52 17.31
CA TYR A 91 -13.41 1.72 15.92
C TYR A 91 -11.95 1.39 15.71
N LEU A 92 -11.64 0.59 14.68
CA LEU A 92 -10.29 0.30 14.26
C LEU A 92 -10.11 0.55 12.76
N HIS A 93 -8.94 1.06 12.38
CA HIS A 93 -8.40 0.82 11.07
C HIS A 93 -7.33 -0.26 11.20
N LEU A 94 -7.50 -1.36 10.47
CA LEU A 94 -6.53 -2.45 10.37
C LEU A 94 -6.22 -2.68 8.89
N HIS A 95 -4.94 -2.67 8.52
CA HIS A 95 -4.56 -2.87 7.11
C HIS A 95 -5.02 -4.23 6.60
N GLY A 96 -4.79 -5.28 7.37
CA GLY A 96 -5.11 -6.66 7.01
C GLY A 96 -3.97 -7.42 6.33
N ALA A 97 -2.83 -6.76 6.04
CA ALA A 97 -1.66 -7.38 5.40
C ALA A 97 -0.38 -7.23 6.25
N SER A 98 -0.52 -7.07 7.57
CA SER A 98 0.63 -7.07 8.46
C SER A 98 1.19 -8.49 8.64
N TYR A 99 2.51 -8.59 8.75
CA TYR A 99 3.21 -9.81 9.07
C TYR A 99 4.26 -9.55 10.14
N VAL A 100 4.11 -10.23 11.27
CA VAL A 100 4.96 -10.06 12.46
C VAL A 100 5.81 -11.32 12.66
N GLU A 101 7.08 -11.13 12.95
CA GLU A 101 8.02 -12.21 13.22
C GLU A 101 7.50 -13.14 14.32
N GLU A 102 7.55 -14.45 14.10
CA GLU A 102 7.07 -15.52 15.01
C GLU A 102 5.56 -15.52 15.30
N ILE A 103 4.81 -14.50 14.92
CA ILE A 103 3.37 -14.36 15.20
C ILE A 103 2.52 -14.63 13.96
N GLY A 104 2.97 -14.19 12.79
CA GLY A 104 2.18 -14.18 11.55
C GLY A 104 1.40 -12.89 11.42
N SER A 105 0.10 -12.95 11.06
CA SER A 105 -0.71 -11.74 10.88
C SER A 105 -0.88 -10.97 12.21
N GLY A 106 -0.30 -9.77 12.28
CA GLY A 106 -0.45 -8.87 13.42
C GLY A 106 -1.87 -8.34 13.55
N ASP A 107 -2.56 -8.09 12.44
CA ASP A 107 -3.98 -7.64 12.44
C ASP A 107 -4.89 -8.66 13.11
N HIS A 108 -4.75 -9.95 12.74
CA HIS A 108 -5.51 -11.04 13.36
C HIS A 108 -5.18 -11.20 14.85
N HIS A 109 -3.88 -11.15 15.18
CA HIS A 109 -3.42 -11.30 16.56
C HIS A 109 -3.95 -10.18 17.46
N LEU A 110 -3.81 -8.92 17.03
CA LEU A 110 -4.31 -7.74 17.76
C LEU A 110 -5.83 -7.82 17.97
N LEU A 111 -6.59 -8.15 16.92
CA LEU A 111 -8.04 -8.28 17.03
C LEU A 111 -8.45 -9.39 17.99
N LYS A 112 -7.77 -10.53 17.96
CA LYS A 112 -7.98 -11.65 18.89
C LYS A 112 -7.68 -11.24 20.33
N ALA A 113 -6.59 -10.50 20.56
CA ALA A 113 -6.21 -10.01 21.88
C ALA A 113 -7.25 -9.00 22.42
N ILE A 114 -7.73 -8.08 21.56
CA ILE A 114 -8.81 -7.15 21.91
C ILE A 114 -10.09 -7.92 22.27
N ARG A 115 -10.47 -8.95 21.50
CA ARG A 115 -11.64 -9.77 21.82
C ARG A 115 -11.50 -10.57 23.11
N ALA A 116 -10.32 -11.08 23.41
CA ALA A 116 -10.05 -11.73 24.68
C ALA A 116 -10.26 -10.79 25.90
N LEU A 117 -10.00 -9.50 25.71
CA LEU A 117 -10.20 -8.47 26.72
C LEU A 117 -11.67 -8.01 26.82
N THR A 118 -12.35 -7.78 25.67
CA THR A 118 -13.65 -7.13 25.58
C THR A 118 -14.83 -8.10 25.55
N GLY A 119 -14.57 -9.37 25.27
CA GLY A 119 -15.62 -10.36 25.03
C GLY A 119 -16.30 -10.16 23.66
N PRO A 120 -17.34 -10.97 23.33
CA PRO A 120 -17.95 -10.99 22.01
C PRO A 120 -18.99 -9.88 21.75
N TYR A 121 -19.49 -9.23 22.78
CA TYR A 121 -20.66 -8.35 22.69
C TYR A 121 -20.33 -6.87 22.50
N LEU A 122 -19.12 -6.42 22.79
CA LEU A 122 -18.74 -5.03 22.53
C LEU A 122 -18.60 -4.82 21.03
N PRO A 123 -19.36 -3.90 20.39
CA PRO A 123 -19.26 -3.66 18.97
C PRO A 123 -17.85 -3.25 18.55
N ILE A 124 -17.31 -3.91 17.53
CA ILE A 124 -16.07 -3.51 16.85
C ILE A 124 -16.42 -3.25 15.39
N ALA A 125 -16.07 -2.06 14.90
CA ALA A 125 -16.15 -1.68 13.50
C ALA A 125 -14.74 -1.47 12.95
N VAL A 126 -14.47 -2.06 11.78
CA VAL A 126 -13.15 -2.01 11.14
C VAL A 126 -13.27 -1.40 9.75
N SER A 127 -12.47 -0.36 9.49
CA SER A 127 -12.10 0.02 8.13
C SER A 127 -10.84 -0.76 7.73
N CYS A 128 -10.78 -1.23 6.50
CA CYS A 128 -9.70 -2.11 6.03
C CYS A 128 -9.18 -1.65 4.67
N ASP A 129 -7.92 -1.97 4.39
CA ASP A 129 -7.37 -1.84 3.04
C ASP A 129 -7.88 -2.99 2.16
N PRO A 130 -8.18 -2.79 0.86
CA PRO A 130 -8.55 -3.88 -0.04
C PRO A 130 -7.43 -4.92 -0.23
N HIS A 131 -6.17 -4.59 0.09
CA HIS A 131 -5.07 -5.54 0.09
C HIS A 131 -5.00 -6.41 1.37
N GLY A 132 -6.00 -6.34 2.25
CA GLY A 132 -6.06 -7.20 3.44
C GLY A 132 -6.26 -8.68 3.10
N ASN A 133 -5.45 -9.55 3.70
CA ASN A 133 -5.60 -11.01 3.69
C ASN A 133 -6.50 -11.43 4.86
N LEU A 134 -7.78 -11.63 4.62
CA LEU A 134 -8.75 -11.89 5.67
C LEU A 134 -9.06 -13.38 5.82
N THR A 135 -9.49 -13.75 7.05
CA THR A 135 -10.04 -15.07 7.35
C THR A 135 -11.46 -14.96 7.88
N ARG A 136 -12.12 -16.13 7.97
CA ARG A 136 -13.42 -16.24 8.61
C ARG A 136 -13.37 -15.80 10.06
N GLU A 137 -12.37 -16.24 10.81
CA GLU A 137 -12.18 -15.92 12.23
C GLU A 137 -11.98 -14.42 12.45
N TYR A 138 -11.26 -13.74 11.55
CA TYR A 138 -11.10 -12.30 11.60
C TYR A 138 -12.45 -11.59 11.43
N VAL A 139 -13.23 -11.98 10.41
CA VAL A 139 -14.51 -11.35 10.10
C VAL A 139 -15.56 -11.64 11.18
N GLU A 140 -15.58 -12.86 11.74
CA GLU A 140 -16.47 -13.24 12.85
C GLU A 140 -16.13 -12.49 14.17
N ALA A 141 -14.93 -11.97 14.31
CA ALA A 141 -14.53 -11.18 15.48
C ALA A 141 -15.07 -9.73 15.47
N ILE A 142 -15.69 -9.28 14.39
CA ILE A 142 -16.16 -7.88 14.24
C ILE A 142 -17.63 -7.84 13.79
N GLN A 143 -18.31 -6.72 14.04
CA GLN A 143 -19.68 -6.51 13.59
C GLN A 143 -19.74 -5.80 12.25
N ILE A 144 -18.84 -4.84 12.01
CA ILE A 144 -18.84 -4.00 10.81
C ILE A 144 -17.45 -4.03 10.20
N LEU A 145 -17.40 -4.24 8.88
CA LEU A 145 -16.20 -4.07 8.08
C LEU A 145 -16.54 -3.37 6.77
N ARG A 146 -15.72 -2.41 6.38
CA ARG A 146 -15.73 -1.83 5.04
C ARG A 146 -14.31 -1.53 4.59
N SER A 147 -13.96 -1.98 3.37
CA SER A 147 -12.67 -1.64 2.75
C SER A 147 -12.75 -0.38 1.90
N PHE A 148 -11.58 0.19 1.58
CA PHE A 148 -11.47 1.21 0.55
C PHE A 148 -11.97 0.67 -0.79
N ARG A 149 -12.38 1.57 -1.69
CA ARG A 149 -12.79 1.27 -3.07
C ARG A 149 -11.69 1.57 -4.07
N GLN A 150 -10.84 2.53 -3.74
CA GLN A 150 -9.87 3.06 -4.69
C GLN A 150 -8.49 2.43 -4.51
N SER A 151 -7.84 2.14 -5.63
CA SER A 151 -6.43 1.82 -5.72
C SER A 151 -5.87 2.65 -6.90
N PRO A 152 -5.10 3.71 -6.62
CA PRO A 152 -4.56 4.18 -5.31
C PRO A 152 -5.66 4.66 -4.34
N HIS A 153 -5.39 4.59 -3.02
CA HIS A 153 -6.33 4.73 -1.90
C HIS A 153 -6.78 6.18 -1.62
N THR A 154 -7.37 6.84 -2.61
CA THR A 154 -7.82 8.25 -2.51
C THR A 154 -9.06 8.43 -1.63
N ASP A 155 -9.76 7.34 -1.29
CA ASP A 155 -10.99 7.31 -0.49
C ASP A 155 -10.80 6.78 0.95
N SER A 156 -9.56 6.68 1.42
CA SER A 156 -9.26 6.11 2.75
C SER A 156 -9.92 6.90 3.88
N VAL A 157 -9.77 8.23 3.90
CA VAL A 157 -10.37 9.09 4.92
C VAL A 157 -11.89 9.05 4.88
N ASP A 158 -12.50 9.03 3.69
CA ASP A 158 -13.96 8.92 3.54
C ASP A 158 -14.46 7.57 4.08
N THR A 159 -13.68 6.49 3.88
CA THR A 159 -14.01 5.18 4.45
C THR A 159 -13.88 5.18 5.98
N TYR A 160 -12.83 5.80 6.56
CA TYR A 160 -12.72 5.95 8.01
C TYR A 160 -13.95 6.65 8.61
N ARG A 161 -14.35 7.76 8.02
CA ARG A 161 -15.53 8.52 8.42
C ARG A 161 -16.83 7.73 8.30
N LYS A 162 -17.00 7.03 7.17
CA LYS A 162 -18.19 6.20 6.92
C LYS A 162 -18.32 5.07 7.95
N VAL A 163 -17.25 4.33 8.21
CA VAL A 163 -17.26 3.23 9.21
C VAL A 163 -17.44 3.75 10.63
N SER A 164 -16.86 4.90 10.98
CA SER A 164 -17.09 5.56 12.26
C SER A 164 -18.56 5.94 12.46
N GLY A 165 -19.20 6.46 11.40
CA GLY A 165 -20.63 6.76 11.39
C GLY A 165 -21.51 5.52 11.54
N MET A 166 -21.15 4.42 10.84
CA MET A 166 -21.83 3.13 10.97
C MET A 166 -21.74 2.59 12.41
N LEU A 167 -20.57 2.69 13.05
CA LEU A 167 -20.41 2.30 14.46
C LEU A 167 -21.34 3.10 15.38
N CYS A 168 -21.39 4.43 15.22
CA CYS A 168 -22.26 5.28 16.03
C CYS A 168 -23.74 4.89 15.89
N GLN A 169 -24.22 4.67 14.67
CA GLN A 169 -25.58 4.21 14.40
C GLN A 169 -25.83 2.82 14.99
N PHE A 170 -24.87 1.91 14.88
CA PHE A 170 -24.99 0.56 15.43
C PHE A 170 -25.06 0.56 16.96
N ILE A 171 -24.26 1.40 17.64
CA ILE A 171 -24.33 1.54 19.11
C ILE A 171 -25.70 2.05 19.55
N GLN A 172 -26.30 2.97 18.82
CA GLN A 172 -27.65 3.53 19.12
C GLN A 172 -28.77 2.52 18.90
N ASN A 173 -28.61 1.64 17.92
CA ASN A 173 -29.61 0.64 17.57
C ASN A 173 -28.94 -0.74 17.35
N ARG A 174 -28.47 -1.35 18.45
CA ARG A 174 -27.75 -2.63 18.44
C ARG A 174 -28.59 -3.74 17.81
N GLN A 175 -27.97 -4.47 16.90
CA GLN A 175 -28.52 -5.62 16.21
C GLN A 175 -27.66 -6.84 16.49
N SER A 176 -28.23 -8.04 16.42
CA SER A 176 -27.50 -9.30 16.45
C SER A 176 -27.10 -9.70 15.02
N ILE A 177 -26.11 -8.99 14.46
CA ILE A 177 -25.63 -9.23 13.10
C ILE A 177 -24.24 -9.86 13.10
N HIS A 178 -23.95 -10.60 12.06
CA HIS A 178 -22.65 -11.17 11.76
C HIS A 178 -22.24 -10.82 10.35
N ALA A 179 -21.03 -10.29 10.19
CA ALA A 179 -20.46 -10.07 8.86
C ALA A 179 -20.26 -11.42 8.16
N VAL A 180 -20.64 -11.48 6.90
CA VAL A 180 -20.55 -12.70 6.07
C VAL A 180 -19.24 -12.68 5.30
N TYR A 181 -18.47 -13.75 5.36
CA TYR A 181 -17.19 -13.88 4.66
C TYR A 181 -17.21 -14.98 3.61
N ARG A 182 -16.63 -14.71 2.43
CA ARG A 182 -16.33 -15.70 1.39
C ARG A 182 -14.88 -15.56 0.94
N LYS A 183 -14.10 -16.63 1.06
CA LYS A 183 -12.76 -16.73 0.47
C LYS A 183 -12.90 -17.14 -0.98
N LEU A 184 -12.17 -16.46 -1.88
CA LEU A 184 -12.04 -16.85 -3.27
C LEU A 184 -10.70 -17.57 -3.50
N PRO A 185 -10.66 -18.62 -4.33
CA PRO A 185 -9.40 -19.26 -4.73
C PRO A 185 -8.68 -18.42 -5.80
N LEU A 186 -8.48 -17.14 -5.50
CA LEU A 186 -7.95 -16.11 -6.39
C LEU A 186 -6.90 -15.30 -5.65
N ILE A 187 -5.72 -15.14 -6.24
CA ILE A 187 -4.65 -14.27 -5.73
C ILE A 187 -4.19 -13.32 -6.83
N LEU A 188 -4.15 -12.04 -6.53
CA LEU A 188 -3.82 -10.98 -7.47
C LEU A 188 -2.78 -10.03 -6.88
N GLY A 189 -1.95 -9.44 -7.74
CA GLY A 189 -1.17 -8.27 -7.37
C GLY A 189 -2.01 -7.00 -7.36
N GLY A 190 -1.64 -6.04 -6.50
CA GLY A 190 -2.29 -4.73 -6.49
C GLY A 190 -2.22 -4.02 -7.84
N GLU A 191 -1.15 -4.26 -8.58
CA GLU A 191 -0.91 -3.71 -9.92
C GLU A 191 -1.89 -4.25 -10.99
N GLN A 192 -2.57 -5.37 -10.71
CA GLN A 192 -3.62 -5.94 -11.58
C GLN A 192 -5.05 -5.53 -11.14
N SER A 193 -5.17 -4.72 -10.10
CA SER A 193 -6.44 -4.37 -9.46
C SER A 193 -6.64 -2.86 -9.30
N VAL A 194 -6.15 -2.07 -10.24
CA VAL A 194 -6.31 -0.62 -10.27
C VAL A 194 -7.79 -0.26 -10.43
N SER A 195 -8.31 0.57 -9.53
CA SER A 195 -9.75 0.86 -9.44
C SER A 195 -10.33 1.63 -10.63
N ALA A 196 -9.49 2.29 -11.40
CA ALA A 196 -9.91 3.01 -12.62
C ALA A 196 -10.07 2.11 -13.85
N ASP A 197 -9.61 0.85 -13.78
CA ASP A 197 -9.60 -0.08 -14.89
C ASP A 197 -10.63 -1.22 -14.66
N GLU A 198 -11.14 -1.81 -15.75
CA GLU A 198 -11.96 -3.02 -15.66
C GLU A 198 -11.07 -4.25 -15.29
N PRO A 199 -11.56 -5.24 -14.56
CA PRO A 199 -12.94 -5.40 -14.08
C PRO A 199 -13.21 -4.69 -12.73
N VAL A 200 -12.20 -4.06 -12.12
CA VAL A 200 -12.31 -3.47 -10.76
C VAL A 200 -13.31 -2.32 -10.73
N LEU A 201 -13.33 -1.51 -11.79
CA LEU A 201 -14.31 -0.43 -11.92
C LEU A 201 -15.76 -0.94 -11.84
N SER A 202 -16.08 -2.04 -12.54
CA SER A 202 -17.40 -2.67 -12.49
C SER A 202 -17.68 -3.35 -11.16
N ILE A 203 -16.67 -3.97 -10.52
CA ILE A 203 -16.79 -4.56 -9.19
C ILE A 203 -17.12 -3.45 -8.16
N ASN A 204 -16.41 -2.32 -8.18
CA ASN A 204 -16.67 -1.21 -7.27
C ASN A 204 -18.07 -0.60 -7.47
N ARG A 205 -18.53 -0.45 -8.71
CA ARG A 205 -19.92 -0.03 -8.98
C ARG A 205 -20.94 -0.99 -8.38
N TYR A 206 -20.72 -2.28 -8.54
CA TYR A 206 -21.60 -3.29 -7.95
C TYR A 206 -21.60 -3.25 -6.42
N LEU A 207 -20.45 -3.04 -5.80
CA LEU A 207 -20.37 -2.83 -4.35
C LEU A 207 -21.16 -1.58 -3.90
N ASP A 208 -21.07 -0.48 -4.65
CA ASP A 208 -21.80 0.74 -4.35
C ASP A 208 -23.31 0.58 -4.54
N GLU A 209 -23.74 -0.19 -5.54
CA GLU A 209 -25.15 -0.55 -5.76
C GLU A 209 -25.70 -1.42 -4.60
N LEU A 210 -24.91 -2.40 -4.13
CA LEU A 210 -25.28 -3.23 -2.98
C LEU A 210 -25.43 -2.40 -1.71
N GLU A 211 -24.61 -1.38 -1.48
CA GLU A 211 -24.72 -0.48 -0.31
C GLU A 211 -25.91 0.50 -0.43
N GLN A 212 -26.63 0.58 -1.56
CA GLN A 212 -27.90 1.30 -1.70
C GLN A 212 -29.09 0.45 -1.28
N ASP A 213 -28.97 -0.86 -1.19
CA ASP A 213 -30.01 -1.75 -0.67
C ASP A 213 -30.10 -1.55 0.85
N PRO A 214 -31.29 -1.14 1.40
CA PRO A 214 -31.43 -0.88 2.83
C PRO A 214 -31.22 -2.10 3.72
N ARG A 215 -31.08 -3.29 3.18
CA ARG A 215 -30.79 -4.54 3.90
C ARG A 215 -29.29 -4.80 4.07
N ILE A 216 -28.43 -4.04 3.36
CA ILE A 216 -26.97 -4.19 3.40
C ILE A 216 -26.35 -2.95 4.02
N LEU A 217 -25.65 -3.12 5.14
CA LEU A 217 -24.91 -2.05 5.80
C LEU A 217 -23.61 -1.72 5.05
N SER A 218 -22.87 -2.75 4.64
CA SER A 218 -21.66 -2.58 3.82
C SER A 218 -21.36 -3.86 3.01
N ALA A 219 -20.68 -3.67 1.88
CA ALA A 219 -20.14 -4.73 1.06
C ALA A 219 -18.70 -4.39 0.70
N SER A 220 -17.79 -5.38 0.72
CA SER A 220 -16.38 -5.19 0.45
C SER A 220 -15.81 -6.35 -0.35
N TRP A 221 -14.92 -6.04 -1.29
CA TRP A 221 -14.05 -6.99 -1.95
C TRP A 221 -12.61 -6.70 -1.57
N HIS A 222 -11.91 -7.73 -1.11
CA HIS A 222 -10.49 -7.68 -0.81
C HIS A 222 -9.73 -8.39 -1.92
N VAL A 223 -8.78 -7.68 -2.51
CA VAL A 223 -7.82 -8.23 -3.49
C VAL A 223 -6.89 -9.22 -2.80
N GLY A 224 -6.59 -8.96 -1.52
CA GLY A 224 -5.55 -9.65 -0.78
C GLY A 224 -4.16 -9.08 -1.09
N TYR A 225 -3.14 -9.68 -0.48
CA TYR A 225 -1.76 -9.22 -0.58
C TYR A 225 -0.81 -10.40 -0.80
N LEU A 226 0.04 -10.32 -1.81
CA LEU A 226 0.88 -11.44 -2.26
C LEU A 226 2.37 -11.30 -1.87
N ARG A 227 2.76 -10.23 -1.14
CA ARG A 227 4.16 -9.96 -0.82
C ARG A 227 4.67 -10.70 0.42
N HIS A 228 3.82 -11.48 1.09
CA HIS A 228 4.24 -12.47 2.08
C HIS A 228 3.42 -13.74 1.92
N ASP A 229 4.10 -14.88 2.05
CA ASP A 229 3.48 -16.20 1.90
C ASP A 229 2.79 -16.60 3.21
N CYS A 230 1.48 -16.63 3.22
CA CYS A 230 0.69 -16.99 4.39
C CYS A 230 -0.59 -17.74 4.01
N PRO A 231 -1.18 -18.55 4.91
CA PRO A 231 -2.40 -19.29 4.61
C PRO A 231 -3.61 -18.40 4.31
N GLU A 232 -3.60 -17.16 4.80
CA GLU A 232 -4.66 -16.17 4.65
C GLU A 232 -4.65 -15.49 3.28
N ALA A 233 -3.52 -15.56 2.53
CA ALA A 233 -3.33 -14.83 1.29
C ALA A 233 -4.44 -15.10 0.25
N GLY A 234 -4.79 -14.05 -0.49
CA GLY A 234 -5.75 -14.08 -1.60
C GLY A 234 -7.07 -13.35 -1.33
N CYS A 235 -7.90 -13.32 -2.38
CA CYS A 235 -9.12 -12.51 -2.41
C CYS A 235 -10.19 -12.96 -1.42
N GLY A 236 -10.98 -12.00 -0.95
CA GLY A 236 -12.09 -12.25 -0.04
C GLY A 236 -13.25 -11.28 -0.23
N ILE A 237 -14.45 -11.74 0.11
CA ILE A 237 -15.68 -10.94 0.10
C ILE A 237 -16.18 -10.81 1.54
N VAL A 238 -16.60 -9.59 1.91
CA VAL A 238 -17.29 -9.35 3.18
C VAL A 238 -18.58 -8.58 2.90
N VAL A 239 -19.70 -9.11 3.41
CA VAL A 239 -21.02 -8.44 3.34
C VAL A 239 -21.58 -8.34 4.76
N VAL A 240 -21.99 -7.15 5.16
CA VAL A 240 -22.56 -6.88 6.49
C VAL A 240 -24.05 -6.58 6.33
N PRO A 241 -24.96 -7.36 6.96
CA PRO A 241 -26.38 -7.07 6.93
C PRO A 241 -26.72 -5.81 7.74
N GLN A 242 -27.84 -5.16 7.39
CA GLN A 242 -28.31 -4.00 8.14
C GLN A 242 -28.92 -4.38 9.50
N THR A 243 -29.68 -5.48 9.51
CA THR A 243 -30.36 -6.01 10.70
C THR A 243 -30.23 -7.54 10.78
N GLU A 244 -30.59 -8.10 11.92
CA GLU A 244 -30.64 -9.56 12.10
C GLU A 244 -31.59 -10.26 11.08
N ALA A 245 -32.69 -9.61 10.73
CA ALA A 245 -33.63 -10.14 9.74
C ALA A 245 -33.04 -10.23 8.32
N ASP A 246 -32.01 -9.46 8.04
CA ASP A 246 -31.34 -9.38 6.74
C ASP A 246 -30.17 -10.37 6.60
N GLN A 247 -29.87 -11.14 7.65
CA GLN A 247 -28.70 -12.05 7.69
C GLN A 247 -28.70 -13.05 6.52
N ALA A 248 -29.82 -13.73 6.26
CA ALA A 248 -29.93 -14.70 5.18
C ALA A 248 -29.81 -14.04 3.79
N TYR A 249 -30.24 -12.79 3.67
CA TYR A 249 -30.07 -12.01 2.45
C TYR A 249 -28.59 -11.65 2.22
N ALA A 250 -27.88 -11.22 3.26
CA ALA A 250 -26.46 -10.92 3.18
C ALA A 250 -25.62 -12.16 2.79
N GLU A 251 -25.98 -13.37 3.27
CA GLU A 251 -25.38 -14.63 2.81
C GLU A 251 -25.53 -14.81 1.31
N THR A 252 -26.77 -14.61 0.79
CA THR A 252 -27.05 -14.70 -0.65
C THR A 252 -26.27 -13.67 -1.46
N VAL A 253 -26.20 -12.43 -0.99
CA VAL A 253 -25.45 -11.35 -1.63
C VAL A 253 -23.94 -11.66 -1.65
N ALA A 254 -23.40 -12.21 -0.55
CA ALA A 254 -21.98 -12.59 -0.49
C ALA A 254 -21.64 -13.68 -1.52
N ASP A 255 -22.54 -14.69 -1.69
CA ASP A 255 -22.36 -15.73 -2.71
C ASP A 255 -22.43 -15.14 -4.14
N GLN A 256 -23.38 -14.25 -4.41
CA GLN A 256 -23.53 -13.59 -5.70
C GLN A 256 -22.31 -12.70 -6.03
N LEU A 257 -21.82 -11.93 -5.06
CA LEU A 257 -20.65 -11.09 -5.23
C LEU A 257 -19.38 -11.92 -5.44
N ALA A 258 -19.22 -13.03 -4.69
CA ALA A 258 -18.11 -13.96 -4.86
C ALA A 258 -18.11 -14.54 -6.28
N GLU A 259 -19.27 -15.01 -6.77
CA GLU A 259 -19.41 -15.52 -8.13
C GLU A 259 -19.16 -14.42 -9.18
N TYR A 260 -19.65 -13.19 -8.95
CA TYR A 260 -19.44 -12.06 -9.84
C TYR A 260 -17.96 -11.74 -10.04
N VAL A 261 -17.16 -11.75 -8.97
CA VAL A 261 -15.70 -11.54 -9.02
C VAL A 261 -15.00 -12.73 -9.65
N TRP A 262 -15.39 -13.96 -9.28
CA TRP A 262 -14.80 -15.19 -9.80
C TRP A 262 -14.93 -15.34 -11.31
N GLN A 263 -16.10 -15.04 -11.87
CA GLN A 263 -16.33 -15.10 -13.32
C GLN A 263 -15.44 -14.13 -14.10
N ARG A 264 -14.97 -13.07 -13.44
CA ARG A 264 -14.07 -12.07 -14.01
C ARG A 264 -12.59 -12.34 -13.79
N ARG A 265 -12.21 -13.48 -13.18
CA ARG A 265 -10.81 -13.78 -12.83
C ARG A 265 -9.82 -13.69 -13.99
N HIS A 266 -10.28 -13.85 -15.25
CA HIS A 266 -9.45 -13.73 -16.45
C HIS A 266 -9.39 -12.31 -17.02
N GLU A 267 -10.18 -11.39 -16.49
CA GLU A 267 -10.23 -10.00 -16.96
C GLU A 267 -9.21 -9.11 -16.24
N PHE A 268 -8.68 -9.56 -15.08
CA PHE A 268 -7.66 -8.79 -14.35
C PHE A 268 -6.36 -8.69 -15.15
N HIS A 269 -5.86 -7.48 -15.28
CA HIS A 269 -4.69 -7.16 -16.10
C HIS A 269 -3.92 -5.97 -15.53
N TYR A 270 -2.69 -5.81 -15.98
CA TYR A 270 -1.89 -4.64 -15.63
C TYR A 270 -2.37 -3.40 -16.39
N THR A 271 -2.30 -2.24 -15.74
CA THR A 271 -2.58 -0.95 -16.38
C THR A 271 -1.49 -0.61 -17.40
N GLY A 272 -1.82 -0.71 -18.68
CA GLY A 272 -0.93 -0.40 -19.78
C GLY A 272 -0.04 -1.58 -20.18
N LEU A 273 1.00 -1.28 -20.96
CA LEU A 273 1.93 -2.28 -21.49
C LEU A 273 2.88 -2.75 -20.41
N THR A 274 3.16 -4.04 -20.40
CA THR A 274 4.20 -4.66 -19.57
C THR A 274 5.22 -5.34 -20.46
N ALA A 275 6.48 -5.33 -20.05
CA ALA A 275 7.55 -6.02 -20.75
C ALA A 275 8.69 -6.38 -19.79
N GLU A 276 9.46 -7.42 -20.17
CA GLU A 276 10.74 -7.71 -19.53
C GLU A 276 11.68 -6.50 -19.60
N PRO A 277 12.60 -6.31 -18.63
CA PRO A 277 13.37 -5.08 -18.48
C PRO A 277 14.08 -4.59 -19.75
N GLU A 278 14.75 -5.49 -20.46
CA GLU A 278 15.43 -5.15 -21.72
C GLU A 278 14.43 -4.75 -22.83
N ALA A 279 13.28 -5.39 -22.88
CA ALA A 279 12.25 -5.08 -23.86
C ALA A 279 11.58 -3.75 -23.51
N ALA A 280 11.29 -3.48 -22.24
CA ALA A 280 10.72 -2.22 -21.76
C ALA A 280 11.65 -1.04 -22.10
N LEU A 281 12.95 -1.20 -21.85
CA LEU A 281 13.96 -0.19 -22.21
C LEU A 281 14.00 0.05 -23.72
N ARG A 282 13.98 -1.01 -24.55
CA ARG A 282 13.92 -0.87 -26.02
C ARG A 282 12.67 -0.16 -26.49
N MET A 283 11.49 -0.53 -25.96
CA MET A 283 10.23 0.13 -26.31
C MET A 283 10.28 1.64 -26.01
N ALA A 284 10.87 2.03 -24.87
CA ALA A 284 11.04 3.42 -24.51
C ALA A 284 12.04 4.16 -25.42
N LEU A 285 13.08 3.48 -25.88
CA LEU A 285 14.07 4.04 -26.82
C LEU A 285 13.52 4.19 -28.23
N ASP A 286 12.69 3.24 -28.68
CA ASP A 286 12.13 3.21 -30.04
C ASP A 286 10.93 4.17 -30.22
N PHE A 287 10.32 4.63 -29.14
CA PHE A 287 9.19 5.56 -29.21
C PHE A 287 9.64 6.98 -29.58
N ASP A 288 9.14 7.56 -30.66
CA ASP A 288 9.59 8.87 -31.18
C ASP A 288 9.14 10.10 -30.37
N GLY A 289 8.20 9.92 -29.44
CA GLY A 289 7.66 11.03 -28.61
C GLY A 289 8.33 11.17 -27.25
N LYS A 290 7.91 12.19 -26.49
CA LYS A 290 8.24 12.42 -25.08
C LYS A 290 7.15 13.20 -24.34
N PRO A 291 7.04 13.10 -23.02
CA PRO A 291 7.83 12.25 -22.15
C PRO A 291 7.39 10.76 -22.20
N VAL A 292 8.34 9.87 -22.04
CA VAL A 292 8.13 8.43 -21.83
C VAL A 292 8.34 8.09 -20.35
N VAL A 293 7.53 7.20 -19.78
CA VAL A 293 7.72 6.70 -18.41
C VAL A 293 7.96 5.19 -18.43
N ILE A 294 9.02 4.76 -17.77
CA ILE A 294 9.22 3.36 -17.39
C ILE A 294 8.94 3.26 -15.88
N THR A 295 8.04 2.36 -15.48
CA THR A 295 7.91 2.02 -14.07
C THR A 295 8.71 0.76 -13.75
N ASP A 296 9.56 0.83 -12.70
CA ASP A 296 10.39 -0.27 -12.21
C ASP A 296 9.61 -1.08 -11.18
N SER A 297 8.80 -2.02 -11.66
CA SER A 297 7.78 -2.67 -10.85
C SER A 297 8.33 -3.64 -9.80
N GLY A 298 9.51 -4.19 -10.01
CA GLY A 298 10.19 -5.05 -9.02
C GLY A 298 10.75 -4.28 -7.83
N ASP A 299 10.92 -2.95 -7.99
CA ASP A 299 11.39 -2.04 -6.93
C ASP A 299 10.32 -0.98 -6.60
N ASN A 300 9.06 -1.40 -6.57
CA ASN A 300 7.92 -0.54 -6.28
C ASN A 300 7.92 -0.08 -4.81
N MET A 301 8.33 1.15 -4.58
CA MET A 301 8.43 1.74 -3.24
C MET A 301 7.06 1.89 -2.54
N THR A 302 5.96 1.97 -3.32
CA THR A 302 4.61 2.05 -2.72
C THR A 302 4.10 0.70 -2.21
N SER A 303 4.76 -0.40 -2.59
CA SER A 303 4.49 -1.76 -2.09
C SER A 303 5.62 -2.29 -1.21
N GLY A 304 6.39 -1.39 -0.57
CA GLY A 304 7.41 -1.71 0.42
C GLY A 304 8.80 -2.04 -0.14
N ALA A 305 9.07 -1.88 -1.44
CA ALA A 305 10.44 -1.98 -1.93
C ALA A 305 11.28 -0.77 -1.49
N ALA A 306 12.59 -0.97 -1.41
CA ALA A 306 13.48 0.05 -0.86
C ALA A 306 13.87 1.14 -1.85
N GLY A 307 13.67 0.96 -3.16
CA GLY A 307 14.04 1.93 -4.18
C GLY A 307 15.53 1.95 -4.55
N TRP A 308 16.28 0.92 -4.22
CA TRP A 308 17.76 0.89 -4.43
C TRP A 308 18.24 0.10 -5.63
N ASN A 309 17.33 -0.53 -6.42
CA ASN A 309 17.75 -1.29 -7.61
C ASN A 309 18.38 -0.38 -8.66
N THR A 310 19.53 -0.81 -9.17
CA THR A 310 20.31 -0.15 -10.24
C THR A 310 20.21 -0.87 -11.58
N SER A 311 19.45 -1.97 -11.65
CA SER A 311 19.41 -2.87 -12.81
C SER A 311 19.05 -2.17 -14.12
N ILE A 312 17.98 -1.36 -14.16
CA ILE A 312 17.60 -0.59 -15.37
C ILE A 312 18.65 0.48 -15.69
N LEU A 313 19.22 1.14 -14.67
CA LEU A 313 20.30 2.12 -14.88
C LEU A 313 21.52 1.46 -15.52
N ARG A 314 21.95 0.29 -15.02
CA ARG A 314 23.09 -0.47 -15.58
C ARG A 314 22.83 -0.89 -17.02
N GLN A 315 21.63 -1.36 -17.34
CA GLN A 315 21.22 -1.69 -18.71
C GLN A 315 21.29 -0.46 -19.62
N CYS A 316 20.80 0.68 -19.14
CA CYS A 316 20.84 1.95 -19.87
C CYS A 316 22.29 2.39 -20.15
N LEU A 317 23.17 2.34 -19.15
CA LEU A 317 24.57 2.74 -19.26
C LEU A 317 25.42 1.77 -20.13
N ALA A 318 24.99 0.53 -20.27
CA ALA A 318 25.65 -0.45 -21.14
C ALA A 318 25.37 -0.23 -22.64
N LEU A 319 24.45 0.66 -23.01
CA LEU A 319 24.13 0.96 -24.40
C LEU A 319 25.24 1.80 -25.05
N PRO A 320 25.78 1.39 -26.22
CA PRO A 320 26.95 2.03 -26.81
C PRO A 320 26.70 3.45 -27.36
N ASP A 321 25.48 3.82 -27.63
CA ASP A 321 25.12 5.10 -28.28
C ASP A 321 23.78 5.63 -27.75
N LEU A 322 23.75 5.88 -26.44
CA LEU A 322 22.57 6.40 -25.78
C LEU A 322 22.37 7.88 -26.14
N LYS A 323 21.30 8.20 -26.91
CA LYS A 323 21.00 9.58 -27.36
C LYS A 323 19.88 10.23 -26.58
N LYS A 324 18.91 9.43 -26.11
CA LYS A 324 17.78 9.94 -25.34
C LYS A 324 18.22 10.34 -23.94
N THR A 325 17.67 11.42 -23.45
CA THR A 325 17.87 11.91 -22.10
C THR A 325 17.05 11.11 -21.10
N PHE A 326 17.68 10.71 -20.01
CA PHE A 326 17.04 9.91 -18.95
C PHE A 326 17.04 10.63 -17.61
N LEU A 327 15.95 10.49 -16.86
CA LEU A 327 15.86 10.80 -15.44
C LEU A 327 15.51 9.52 -14.67
N PHE A 328 16.35 9.12 -13.73
CA PHE A 328 16.03 8.09 -12.73
C PHE A 328 15.60 8.77 -11.43
N ALA A 329 14.38 8.52 -10.94
CA ALA A 329 13.81 9.27 -9.82
C ALA A 329 12.91 8.42 -8.87
N PRO A 330 13.37 8.19 -7.62
CA PRO A 330 14.73 8.24 -7.14
C PRO A 330 15.46 6.88 -7.20
N ILE A 331 16.78 6.90 -6.98
CA ILE A 331 17.53 5.72 -6.51
C ILE A 331 17.95 6.00 -5.06
N VAL A 332 17.58 5.09 -4.15
CA VAL A 332 17.87 5.22 -2.72
C VAL A 332 19.27 4.67 -2.43
N ASP A 333 20.20 5.54 -2.06
CA ASP A 333 21.54 5.15 -1.63
C ASP A 333 22.08 6.15 -0.60
N PRO A 334 21.94 5.84 0.72
CA PRO A 334 22.43 6.73 1.78
C PRO A 334 23.94 6.95 1.77
N GLN A 335 24.73 5.97 1.28
CA GLN A 335 26.20 6.10 1.25
C GLN A 335 26.66 6.99 0.09
N ALA A 336 26.10 6.80 -1.10
CA ALA A 336 26.33 7.69 -2.24
C ALA A 336 25.88 9.11 -1.92
N PHE A 337 24.70 9.27 -1.28
CA PHE A 337 24.19 10.57 -0.84
C PHE A 337 25.14 11.25 0.16
N ALA A 338 25.60 10.53 1.19
CA ALA A 338 26.55 11.08 2.17
C ALA A 338 27.86 11.55 1.51
N ARG A 339 28.36 10.82 0.52
CA ARG A 339 29.53 11.22 -0.27
C ARG A 339 29.30 12.52 -1.05
N LEU A 340 28.10 12.69 -1.61
CA LEU A 340 27.72 13.92 -2.32
C LEU A 340 27.58 15.12 -1.38
N LYS A 341 27.12 14.94 -0.15
CA LYS A 341 27.00 16.02 0.85
C LYS A 341 28.32 16.69 1.20
N GLU A 342 29.45 16.03 0.96
CA GLU A 342 30.79 16.58 1.17
C GLU A 342 31.23 17.49 0.00
N GLN A 343 30.44 17.57 -1.08
CA GLN A 343 30.82 18.25 -2.31
C GLN A 343 30.03 19.56 -2.50
N ALA A 344 30.63 20.48 -3.27
CA ALA A 344 29.90 21.68 -3.68
C ALA A 344 29.13 21.42 -5.00
N VAL A 345 27.98 22.09 -5.13
CA VAL A 345 27.20 22.08 -6.39
C VAL A 345 28.09 22.53 -7.54
N GLY A 346 28.01 21.84 -8.67
CA GLY A 346 28.84 22.04 -9.86
C GLY A 346 30.15 21.25 -9.86
N GLN A 347 30.51 20.56 -8.78
CA GLN A 347 31.69 19.70 -8.75
C GLN A 347 31.43 18.33 -9.34
N THR A 348 32.43 17.81 -10.04
CA THR A 348 32.45 16.42 -10.50
C THR A 348 33.19 15.55 -9.49
N VAL A 349 32.57 14.44 -9.09
CA VAL A 349 33.08 13.51 -8.09
C VAL A 349 32.85 12.07 -8.52
N ALA A 350 33.75 11.18 -8.14
CA ALA A 350 33.56 9.75 -8.27
C ALA A 350 32.72 9.21 -7.12
N ILE A 351 31.66 8.48 -7.44
CA ILE A 351 30.79 7.79 -6.47
C ILE A 351 30.61 6.31 -6.89
N GLU A 352 30.31 5.48 -5.90
CA GLU A 352 29.72 4.17 -6.09
C GLU A 352 28.22 4.32 -5.86
N LEU A 353 27.37 4.02 -6.87
CA LEU A 353 25.91 4.06 -6.77
C LEU A 353 25.37 2.64 -6.81
N GLY A 354 24.70 2.26 -5.75
CA GLY A 354 24.13 0.93 -5.55
C GLY A 354 24.55 0.35 -4.20
N THR A 355 23.59 -0.19 -3.46
CA THR A 355 23.81 -0.68 -2.09
C THR A 355 24.59 -1.99 -2.03
N GLY A 356 24.70 -2.72 -3.14
CA GLY A 356 25.41 -4.01 -3.23
C GLY A 356 24.80 -5.13 -2.39
N ARG A 357 23.53 -4.99 -1.96
CA ARG A 357 22.85 -5.97 -1.10
C ARG A 357 22.40 -7.22 -1.84
N ASP A 358 22.20 -7.08 -3.16
CA ASP A 358 21.81 -8.16 -4.06
C ASP A 358 22.27 -7.84 -5.50
N ALA A 359 22.06 -8.76 -6.44
CA ALA A 359 22.44 -8.59 -7.84
C ALA A 359 21.69 -7.44 -8.54
N LEU A 360 20.52 -7.03 -8.05
CA LEU A 360 19.72 -5.95 -8.64
C LEU A 360 20.19 -4.58 -8.18
N SER A 361 20.73 -4.50 -6.96
CA SER A 361 21.30 -3.30 -6.34
C SER A 361 22.84 -3.24 -6.44
N GLU A 362 23.43 -4.01 -7.38
CA GLU A 362 24.87 -4.01 -7.63
C GLU A 362 25.40 -2.59 -7.88
N SER A 363 26.53 -2.30 -7.28
CA SER A 363 27.16 -0.98 -7.32
C SER A 363 27.76 -0.68 -8.69
N VAL A 364 27.63 0.57 -9.12
CA VAL A 364 28.21 1.11 -10.36
C VAL A 364 29.14 2.27 -10.02
N SER A 365 30.40 2.20 -10.48
CA SER A 365 31.37 3.29 -10.35
C SER A 365 31.06 4.39 -11.38
N LEU A 366 30.74 5.57 -10.92
CA LEU A 366 30.30 6.71 -11.74
C LEU A 366 31.10 7.97 -11.45
N ASN A 367 31.45 8.74 -12.50
CA ASN A 367 31.82 10.13 -12.36
C ASN A 367 30.56 10.96 -12.57
N VAL A 368 30.18 11.73 -11.56
CA VAL A 368 28.94 12.52 -11.59
C VAL A 368 29.21 13.97 -11.28
N THR A 369 28.52 14.88 -11.96
CA THR A 369 28.48 16.31 -11.58
C THR A 369 27.25 16.57 -10.74
N LEU A 370 27.46 17.05 -9.51
CA LEU A 370 26.39 17.43 -8.58
C LEU A 370 25.64 18.66 -9.11
N ARG A 371 24.37 18.53 -9.44
CA ARG A 371 23.53 19.62 -9.99
C ARG A 371 22.86 20.44 -8.89
N GLN A 372 22.28 19.76 -7.90
CA GLN A 372 21.59 20.42 -6.78
C GLN A 372 21.36 19.45 -5.61
N PHE A 373 21.21 20.02 -4.42
CA PHE A 373 20.57 19.37 -3.27
C PHE A 373 19.14 19.84 -3.12
N ASN A 374 18.28 18.97 -2.63
CA ASN A 374 16.89 19.29 -2.38
C ASN A 374 16.28 18.32 -1.36
N GLN A 375 14.95 18.40 -1.18
CA GLN A 375 14.20 17.52 -0.28
C GLN A 375 12.94 17.01 -0.98
N ILE A 376 12.76 15.70 -1.01
CA ILE A 376 11.52 15.05 -1.49
C ILE A 376 10.54 15.01 -0.32
N CYS A 377 9.33 15.56 -0.52
CA CYS A 377 8.25 15.40 0.46
C CYS A 377 7.63 14.01 0.32
N LYS A 378 7.26 13.42 1.46
CA LYS A 378 6.45 12.20 1.47
C LYS A 378 5.04 12.55 1.01
N PHE A 379 4.48 11.70 0.17
CA PHE A 379 3.13 11.84 -0.34
C PHE A 379 2.37 10.54 -0.07
N THR A 380 1.32 10.62 0.73
CA THR A 380 0.56 9.44 1.15
C THR A 380 -0.94 9.77 1.09
N ASN A 381 -1.73 8.87 0.50
CA ASN A 381 -3.19 8.99 0.44
C ASN A 381 -3.71 10.34 -0.10
N GLY A 382 -3.04 10.90 -1.11
CA GLY A 382 -3.44 12.17 -1.71
C GLY A 382 -2.99 13.43 -0.97
N VAL A 383 -2.19 13.28 0.10
CA VAL A 383 -1.73 14.39 0.95
C VAL A 383 -0.20 14.49 0.95
N TYR A 384 0.31 15.72 0.83
CA TYR A 384 1.73 16.00 1.09
C TYR A 384 1.95 16.03 2.59
N GLU A 385 2.84 15.17 3.07
CA GLU A 385 3.23 15.17 4.47
C GLU A 385 4.32 16.21 4.73
N ARG A 386 4.48 16.61 5.99
CA ARG A 386 5.57 17.52 6.39
C ARG A 386 6.92 16.80 6.43
N GLU A 387 6.90 15.49 6.37
CA GLU A 387 8.09 14.66 6.38
C GLU A 387 8.80 14.74 5.03
N MET A 388 10.11 15.01 5.07
CA MET A 388 10.93 15.17 3.88
C MET A 388 12.21 14.35 4.00
N THR A 389 12.68 13.81 2.86
CA THR A 389 14.01 13.23 2.78
C THR A 389 14.93 14.09 1.92
N GLU A 390 16.19 14.19 2.32
CA GLU A 390 17.20 14.85 1.51
C GLU A 390 17.52 14.05 0.25
N CYS A 391 17.74 14.74 -0.84
CA CYS A 391 18.14 14.15 -2.12
C CYS A 391 19.15 15.04 -2.87
N ALA A 392 19.84 14.45 -3.81
CA ALA A 392 20.78 15.11 -4.71
C ALA A 392 20.47 14.74 -6.15
N LEU A 393 20.38 15.73 -7.04
CA LEU A 393 20.36 15.52 -8.48
C LEU A 393 21.78 15.52 -9.00
N VAL A 394 22.17 14.46 -9.69
CA VAL A 394 23.49 14.32 -10.32
C VAL A 394 23.35 14.04 -11.80
N HIS A 395 24.31 14.53 -12.58
CA HIS A 395 24.50 14.17 -13.98
C HIS A 395 25.64 13.16 -14.12
N ILE A 396 25.42 12.05 -14.83
CA ILE A 396 26.48 11.07 -15.09
C ILE A 396 27.31 11.54 -16.27
N GLU A 397 28.59 11.84 -16.03
CA GLU A 397 29.49 12.38 -17.01
C GLU A 397 29.66 11.46 -18.24
N GLY A 398 29.62 12.10 -19.42
CA GLY A 398 29.72 11.39 -20.70
C GLY A 398 28.46 10.66 -21.15
N THR A 399 27.35 10.85 -20.48
CA THR A 399 26.04 10.25 -20.81
C THR A 399 24.93 11.29 -20.78
N PRO A 400 23.78 11.05 -21.39
CA PRO A 400 22.58 11.92 -21.27
C PRO A 400 21.69 11.52 -20.07
N VAL A 401 22.26 11.06 -18.95
CA VAL A 401 21.53 10.49 -17.79
C VAL A 401 21.70 11.36 -16.57
N ASP A 402 20.58 11.73 -15.98
CA ASP A 402 20.49 12.34 -14.66
C ASP A 402 19.85 11.35 -13.65
N VAL A 403 20.34 11.36 -12.42
CA VAL A 403 19.84 10.51 -11.34
C VAL A 403 19.51 11.36 -10.12
N LEU A 404 18.34 11.17 -9.58
CA LEU A 404 17.94 11.69 -8.28
C LEU A 404 18.31 10.64 -7.21
N ILE A 405 19.32 10.94 -6.40
CA ILE A 405 19.78 10.05 -5.33
C ILE A 405 19.17 10.52 -4.01
N SER A 406 18.47 9.66 -3.29
CA SER A 406 17.84 9.99 -2.02
C SER A 406 18.45 9.26 -0.83
N ASN A 407 18.35 9.90 0.34
CA ASN A 407 18.84 9.34 1.60
C ASN A 407 17.88 8.29 2.20
N LEU A 408 16.56 8.48 2.03
CA LEU A 408 15.53 7.58 2.54
C LEU A 408 14.58 7.15 1.42
N SER A 409 13.85 6.06 1.68
CA SER A 409 12.90 5.45 0.74
C SER A 409 11.56 6.22 0.72
N TYR A 410 11.51 7.33 -0.03
CA TYR A 410 10.26 8.06 -0.29
C TYR A 410 9.90 7.96 -1.77
N ALA A 411 8.78 7.31 -2.06
CA ALA A 411 8.31 7.11 -3.43
C ALA A 411 7.97 8.45 -4.10
N VAL A 412 8.40 8.62 -5.34
CA VAL A 412 7.91 9.68 -6.23
C VAL A 412 6.70 9.14 -6.98
N ILE A 413 5.51 9.55 -6.56
CA ILE A 413 4.21 9.08 -7.08
C ILE A 413 3.33 10.21 -7.62
N ASN A 414 3.74 11.46 -7.38
CA ASN A 414 3.06 12.65 -7.86
C ASN A 414 4.06 13.57 -8.55
N LYS A 415 3.70 14.11 -9.72
CA LYS A 415 4.58 15.01 -10.50
C LYS A 415 5.03 16.24 -9.73
N HIS A 416 4.18 16.77 -8.84
CA HIS A 416 4.51 17.93 -8.03
C HIS A 416 5.67 17.69 -7.06
N GLN A 417 5.94 16.42 -6.69
CA GLN A 417 7.15 16.10 -5.92
C GLN A 417 8.41 16.45 -6.72
N LEU A 418 8.45 16.21 -8.03
CA LEU A 418 9.56 16.61 -8.90
C LEU A 418 9.54 18.12 -9.21
N GLU A 419 8.38 18.69 -9.43
CA GLU A 419 8.23 20.13 -9.68
C GLU A 419 8.69 20.98 -8.47
N HIS A 420 8.44 20.54 -7.24
CA HIS A 420 8.98 21.18 -6.03
C HIS A 420 10.51 21.15 -5.97
N LEU A 421 11.14 20.16 -6.60
CA LEU A 421 12.60 20.09 -6.74
C LEU A 421 13.13 21.02 -7.86
N GLY A 422 12.24 21.70 -8.58
CA GLY A 422 12.59 22.44 -9.79
C GLY A 422 12.91 21.54 -10.98
N LEU A 423 12.47 20.27 -10.95
CA LEU A 423 12.66 19.28 -12.01
C LEU A 423 11.41 19.16 -12.86
N ASP A 424 11.50 19.65 -14.11
CA ASP A 424 10.49 19.35 -15.12
C ASP A 424 10.83 18.01 -15.81
N TRP A 425 10.25 16.94 -15.31
CA TRP A 425 10.46 15.59 -15.84
C TRP A 425 10.08 15.43 -17.32
N ARG A 426 9.23 16.31 -17.86
CA ARG A 426 8.80 16.33 -19.27
C ARG A 426 9.91 16.79 -20.23
N GLN A 427 10.97 17.38 -19.72
CA GLN A 427 12.14 17.74 -20.52
C GLN A 427 13.01 16.54 -20.88
N TYR A 428 12.93 15.47 -20.07
CA TYR A 428 13.60 14.21 -20.37
C TYR A 428 12.80 13.40 -21.41
N ASP A 429 13.52 12.66 -22.24
CA ASP A 429 12.87 11.75 -23.19
C ASP A 429 12.25 10.56 -22.43
N VAL A 430 12.95 10.06 -21.40
CA VAL A 430 12.52 8.92 -20.58
C VAL A 430 12.72 9.23 -19.10
N THR A 431 11.69 8.99 -18.31
CA THR A 431 11.77 9.03 -16.83
C THR A 431 11.51 7.63 -16.27
N VAL A 432 12.41 7.13 -15.44
CA VAL A 432 12.29 5.85 -14.74
C VAL A 432 11.86 6.11 -13.30
N LEU A 433 10.71 5.55 -12.91
CA LEU A 433 10.11 5.73 -11.59
C LEU A 433 10.02 4.39 -10.86
N LYS A 434 10.27 4.40 -9.55
CA LYS A 434 10.19 3.22 -8.67
C LYS A 434 8.73 2.97 -8.25
N GLN A 435 7.89 2.60 -9.22
CA GLN A 435 6.46 2.36 -9.08
C GLN A 435 6.10 0.98 -9.67
N GLY A 436 5.01 0.40 -9.22
CA GLY A 436 4.38 -0.76 -9.87
C GLY A 436 3.67 -0.32 -11.14
N TYR A 437 2.45 0.19 -11.04
CA TYR A 437 1.77 0.84 -12.14
C TYR A 437 2.08 2.33 -12.19
N ILE A 438 1.92 2.93 -13.38
CA ILE A 438 2.07 4.39 -13.52
C ILE A 438 0.95 5.13 -12.78
N PHE A 439 1.30 6.07 -11.91
CA PHE A 439 0.32 6.89 -11.18
C PHE A 439 -0.40 7.88 -12.10
N PRO A 440 -1.66 8.25 -11.76
CA PRO A 440 -2.53 9.05 -12.65
C PRO A 440 -1.92 10.35 -13.13
N ASP A 441 -1.17 11.07 -12.29
CA ASP A 441 -0.57 12.37 -12.66
C ASP A 441 0.51 12.23 -13.75
N PHE A 442 1.32 11.18 -13.67
CA PHE A 442 2.30 10.87 -14.71
C PHE A 442 1.64 10.28 -15.95
N LYS A 443 0.63 9.40 -15.77
CA LYS A 443 -0.14 8.81 -16.86
C LYS A 443 -0.83 9.84 -17.74
N ALA A 444 -1.37 10.90 -17.13
CA ALA A 444 -2.08 11.97 -17.83
C ALA A 444 -1.20 12.78 -18.80
N GLU A 445 0.11 12.85 -18.54
CA GLU A 445 1.03 13.67 -19.32
C GLU A 445 2.06 12.84 -20.13
N ALA A 446 2.27 11.56 -19.81
CA ALA A 446 3.14 10.68 -20.57
C ALA A 446 2.56 10.36 -21.94
N GLN A 447 3.35 10.53 -23.01
CA GLN A 447 2.95 10.11 -24.35
C GLN A 447 3.05 8.61 -24.56
N PHE A 448 3.94 7.95 -23.79
CA PHE A 448 4.10 6.51 -23.76
C PHE A 448 4.54 6.09 -22.37
N TYR A 449 4.07 4.93 -21.91
CA TYR A 449 4.53 4.33 -20.67
C TYR A 449 4.53 2.81 -20.76
N VAL A 450 5.47 2.20 -20.05
CA VAL A 450 5.61 0.75 -19.97
C VAL A 450 6.02 0.35 -18.56
N MET A 451 5.39 -0.69 -18.02
CA MET A 451 5.79 -1.30 -16.76
C MET A 451 6.87 -2.34 -17.06
N SER A 452 8.05 -2.11 -16.53
CA SER A 452 9.15 -3.07 -16.58
C SER A 452 8.93 -4.14 -15.52
N LEU A 453 8.80 -5.40 -15.93
CA LEU A 453 8.66 -6.56 -15.05
C LEU A 453 10.03 -6.95 -14.45
N THR A 454 10.65 -6.00 -13.77
CA THR A 454 11.91 -6.23 -13.07
C THR A 454 11.72 -7.18 -11.89
N ASP A 455 12.73 -8.00 -11.64
CA ASP A 455 12.84 -8.70 -10.36
C ASP A 455 13.09 -7.72 -9.21
N GLY A 456 12.83 -8.15 -7.98
CA GLY A 456 13.06 -7.36 -6.79
C GLY A 456 12.18 -7.76 -5.62
N ALA A 457 12.01 -6.82 -4.69
CA ALA A 457 11.16 -7.02 -3.52
C ALA A 457 9.67 -7.10 -3.87
N THR A 458 9.27 -6.58 -5.03
CA THR A 458 7.86 -6.54 -5.49
C THR A 458 7.66 -7.24 -6.84
N PRO A 459 7.96 -8.56 -6.96
CA PRO A 459 7.81 -9.30 -8.20
C PRO A 459 6.34 -9.33 -8.63
N GLN A 460 6.09 -9.21 -9.95
CA GLN A 460 4.74 -9.09 -10.50
C GLN A 460 4.19 -10.41 -11.07
N ASP A 461 5.06 -11.32 -11.50
CA ASP A 461 4.63 -12.58 -12.09
C ASP A 461 4.11 -13.56 -11.03
N THR A 462 2.83 -13.41 -10.67
CA THR A 462 2.16 -14.19 -9.61
C THR A 462 2.28 -15.71 -9.82
N LYS A 463 2.34 -16.19 -11.07
CA LYS A 463 2.45 -17.62 -11.37
C LYS A 463 3.78 -18.22 -10.94
N HIS A 464 4.84 -17.43 -10.95
CA HIS A 464 6.20 -17.87 -10.65
C HIS A 464 6.68 -17.50 -9.25
N ILE A 465 5.85 -16.79 -8.44
CA ILE A 465 6.17 -16.56 -7.02
C ILE A 465 6.14 -17.92 -6.29
N PRO A 466 7.23 -18.29 -5.56
CA PRO A 466 7.37 -19.63 -4.99
C PRO A 466 6.61 -19.78 -3.66
N PHE A 467 5.30 -19.59 -3.69
CA PHE A 467 4.43 -19.77 -2.52
C PHE A 467 4.48 -21.20 -1.98
N LYS A 468 4.49 -21.34 -0.64
CA LYS A 468 4.53 -22.61 0.10
C LYS A 468 3.36 -22.76 1.07
N LEU A 469 2.82 -21.66 1.60
CA LEU A 469 1.84 -21.64 2.68
C LEU A 469 0.43 -21.29 2.20
N ILE A 470 0.27 -20.62 1.05
CA ILE A 470 -1.06 -20.27 0.53
C ILE A 470 -1.92 -21.52 0.35
N GLN A 471 -3.24 -21.35 0.53
CA GLN A 471 -4.20 -22.42 0.27
C GLN A 471 -4.25 -22.73 -1.22
N ARG A 472 -4.33 -24.05 -1.55
CA ARG A 472 -4.42 -24.53 -2.94
C ARG A 472 -5.70 -25.34 -3.13
N PRO A 473 -6.33 -25.36 -4.34
CA PRO A 473 -5.87 -24.68 -5.56
C PRO A 473 -6.13 -23.16 -5.51
N MET A 474 -5.29 -22.38 -6.22
CA MET A 474 -5.33 -20.91 -6.23
C MET A 474 -5.06 -20.38 -7.65
N TYR A 475 -6.01 -19.69 -8.28
CA TYR A 475 -5.81 -19.03 -9.56
C TYR A 475 -4.99 -17.74 -9.38
N PRO A 476 -4.02 -17.36 -10.24
CA PRO A 476 -3.64 -18.01 -11.49
C PRO A 476 -2.50 -19.05 -11.36
N ILE A 477 -2.11 -19.43 -10.15
CA ILE A 477 -1.03 -20.40 -9.91
C ILE A 477 -1.46 -21.81 -10.34
N ASP A 478 -2.71 -22.15 -10.07
CA ASP A 478 -3.35 -23.39 -10.52
C ASP A 478 -4.38 -23.08 -11.61
N GLU A 479 -4.49 -23.97 -12.58
CA GLU A 479 -5.54 -23.92 -13.63
C GLU A 479 -6.84 -24.48 -13.08
N ILE A 480 -7.78 -23.59 -12.68
CA ILE A 480 -9.11 -23.91 -12.15
C ILE A 480 -10.20 -22.99 -12.70
#